data_577317c34ed41ebde00a729aa4e6645d
#
_entry.id   577317c34ed41ebde00a729aa4e6645d
#
_cell.length_a   1.000
_cell.length_b   1.000
_cell.length_c   1.000
_cell.angle_alpha   90.00
_cell.angle_beta   90.00
_cell.angle_gamma   90.00
#
_symmetry.space_group_name_H-M   'P 1'
#
loop_
_entity.id
_entity.type
_entity.pdbx_description
1 polymer ?
#
loop_
_entity_poly.entity_id
_entity_poly.type
_entity_poly.pdbx_seq_one_letter_code
_entity_poly.pdbx_strand_id
1 'polypeptide(L)'
;MIENRRAETISSEYLGDSRLIVVLHLPLSESITTLHHEVKKMSSGFASYDTVELDWRPTDISCLAVSVHDNIVPELYMVVHDEEIEQLGRSLAADLAKSLPLQDFPVRVAGHITKDPHNTKHLRSFCSKKT
;
A
#
# COMPACT_ATOMS: atom_id res chain seq x y z
N MET A 1 6.82 14.96 -0.57
CA MET A 1 7.42 13.61 -0.42
C MET A 1 6.99 12.90 0.85
N ILE A 2 7.19 13.49 2.01
CA ILE A 2 6.81 12.91 3.32
C ILE A 2 5.28 12.85 3.50
N GLU A 3 4.56 13.80 2.93
CA GLU A 3 3.09 13.93 3.04
C GLU A 3 2.31 12.76 2.41
N ASN A 4 2.88 12.08 1.43
CA ASN A 4 2.23 10.91 0.81
C ASN A 4 2.54 9.58 1.51
N ARG A 5 3.33 9.62 2.57
CA ARG A 5 3.68 8.46 3.38
C ARG A 5 3.10 8.64 4.76
N ARG A 6 2.73 7.58 5.41
CA ARG A 6 2.27 7.56 6.80
C ARG A 6 3.40 7.91 7.78
N ALA A 7 4.16 8.94 7.41
CA ALA A 7 5.30 9.42 8.18
C ALA A 7 4.86 10.50 9.16
N GLU A 8 5.18 10.31 10.42
CA GLU A 8 4.96 11.28 11.48
C GLU A 8 6.27 12.00 11.78
N THR A 9 6.33 13.30 11.48
CA THR A 9 7.53 14.09 11.77
C THR A 9 7.60 14.42 13.24
N ILE A 10 8.66 13.99 13.90
CA ILE A 10 8.88 14.19 15.34
C ILE A 10 9.65 15.47 15.59
N SER A 11 10.75 15.70 14.91
CA SER A 11 11.53 16.92 15.02
C SER A 11 12.26 17.27 13.73
N SER A 12 12.54 18.54 13.56
CA SER A 12 13.42 19.05 12.50
C SER A 12 14.33 20.13 13.08
N GLU A 13 15.63 19.97 12.93
CA GLU A 13 16.63 20.88 13.46
C GLU A 13 17.64 21.23 12.37
N TYR A 14 18.00 22.53 12.32
CA TYR A 14 19.09 22.99 11.47
C TYR A 14 20.40 22.92 12.23
N LEU A 15 21.35 22.20 11.69
CA LEU A 15 22.71 22.11 12.21
C LEU A 15 23.63 23.05 11.39
N GLY A 16 23.79 24.29 11.86
CA GLY A 16 24.48 25.33 11.10
C GLY A 16 23.67 25.82 9.91
N ASP A 17 24.35 26.45 8.94
CA ASP A 17 23.70 27.12 7.82
C ASP A 17 23.30 26.22 6.66
N SER A 18 23.69 24.93 6.66
CA SER A 18 23.56 24.07 5.47
C SER A 18 23.06 22.64 5.72
N ARG A 19 22.83 22.24 6.96
CA ARG A 19 22.40 20.87 7.27
C ARG A 19 21.07 20.91 8.02
N LEU A 20 20.13 20.08 7.55
CA LEU A 20 18.85 19.83 8.20
C LEU A 20 18.81 18.37 8.69
N ILE A 21 18.55 18.19 9.99
CA ILE A 21 18.28 16.88 10.58
C ILE A 21 16.77 16.78 10.76
N VAL A 22 16.17 15.75 10.19
CA VAL A 22 14.74 15.43 10.34
C VAL A 22 14.62 14.07 10.99
N VAL A 23 13.90 14.02 12.10
CA VAL A 23 13.54 12.77 12.77
C VAL A 23 12.06 12.51 12.50
N LEU A 24 11.77 11.33 11.99
CA LEU A 24 10.41 10.93 11.68
C LEU A 24 10.15 9.47 12.08
N HIS A 25 8.90 9.17 12.43
CA HIS A 25 8.41 7.82 12.59
C HIS A 25 7.80 7.38 11.27
N LEU A 26 8.18 6.22 10.81
CA LEU A 26 7.74 5.67 9.53
C LEU A 26 7.40 4.19 9.69
N PRO A 27 6.31 3.69 9.08
CA PRO A 27 6.05 2.26 9.02
C PRO A 27 7.20 1.50 8.36
N LEU A 28 7.57 0.36 8.94
CA LEU A 28 8.72 -0.42 8.48
C LEU A 28 8.59 -0.84 7.01
N SER A 29 7.38 -1.17 6.57
CA SER A 29 7.09 -1.53 5.18
C SER A 29 7.50 -0.44 4.17
N GLU A 30 7.31 0.82 4.53
CA GLU A 30 7.65 1.96 3.66
C GLU A 30 9.14 2.32 3.72
N SER A 31 9.77 2.06 4.86
CA SER A 31 11.21 2.26 5.02
C SER A 31 12.03 1.30 4.15
N ILE A 32 11.62 0.03 4.11
CA ILE A 32 12.38 -1.03 3.42
C ILE A 32 12.32 -0.88 1.89
N THR A 33 11.17 -0.49 1.33
CA THR A 33 10.94 -0.62 -0.11
C THR A 33 11.62 0.46 -0.94
N THR A 34 11.40 1.73 -0.60
CA THR A 34 11.75 2.81 -1.53
C THR A 34 12.45 4.01 -0.89
N LEU A 35 12.40 4.14 0.43
CA LEU A 35 12.90 5.33 1.13
C LEU A 35 14.35 5.66 0.80
N HIS A 36 15.22 4.65 0.82
CA HIS A 36 16.64 4.84 0.53
C HIS A 36 16.88 5.44 -0.85
N HIS A 37 16.23 4.88 -1.85
CA HIS A 37 16.40 5.33 -3.23
C HIS A 37 15.84 6.75 -3.43
N GLU A 38 14.71 7.04 -2.85
CA GLU A 38 14.06 8.35 -2.97
C GLU A 38 14.87 9.45 -2.25
N VAL A 39 15.34 9.19 -1.03
CA VAL A 39 16.16 10.13 -0.26
C VAL A 39 17.44 10.48 -1.03
N LYS A 40 18.13 9.48 -1.57
CA LYS A 40 19.32 9.71 -2.38
C LYS A 40 19.02 10.44 -3.68
N LYS A 41 17.95 10.07 -4.37
CA LYS A 41 17.56 10.71 -5.63
C LYS A 41 17.23 12.19 -5.44
N MET A 42 16.46 12.53 -4.38
CA MET A 42 16.06 13.91 -4.13
C MET A 42 17.18 14.81 -3.62
N SER A 43 18.14 14.24 -2.91
CA SER A 43 19.29 14.99 -2.38
C SER A 43 20.50 14.98 -3.31
N SER A 44 20.39 14.45 -4.53
CA SER A 44 21.51 14.25 -5.44
C SER A 44 22.65 13.45 -4.81
N GLY A 45 22.31 12.53 -3.92
CA GLY A 45 23.27 11.65 -3.23
C GLY A 45 23.89 12.21 -1.94
N PHE A 46 23.56 13.45 -1.55
CA PHE A 46 24.16 14.10 -0.37
C PHE A 46 23.49 13.72 0.95
N ALA A 47 22.21 13.33 0.95
CA ALA A 47 21.54 12.94 2.18
C ALA A 47 21.93 11.51 2.58
N SER A 48 22.10 11.33 3.88
CA SER A 48 22.19 10.05 4.53
C SER A 48 21.04 9.89 5.53
N TYR A 49 20.68 8.67 5.84
CA TYR A 49 19.71 8.38 6.89
C TYR A 49 20.17 7.17 7.70
N ASP A 50 19.74 7.14 8.93
CA ASP A 50 19.89 6.01 9.84
C ASP A 50 18.54 5.60 10.36
N THR A 51 18.37 4.32 10.71
CA THR A 51 17.09 3.77 11.17
C THR A 51 17.26 3.08 12.51
N VAL A 52 16.31 3.35 13.40
CA VAL A 52 16.19 2.69 14.69
C VAL A 52 14.83 2.04 14.77
N GLU A 53 14.78 0.76 15.09
CA GLU A 53 13.51 0.07 15.30
C GLU A 53 12.84 0.57 16.58
N LEU A 54 11.55 0.87 16.47
CA LEU A 54 10.68 1.22 17.57
C LEU A 54 9.74 0.06 17.89
N ASP A 55 9.04 0.20 19.02
CA ASP A 55 8.03 -0.77 19.44
C ASP A 55 6.85 -0.85 18.46
N TRP A 56 6.15 -1.97 18.50
CA TRP A 56 4.94 -2.21 17.74
C TRP A 56 3.85 -1.20 18.07
N ARG A 57 3.24 -0.63 17.05
CA ARG A 57 2.12 0.30 17.18
C ARG A 57 0.88 -0.26 16.51
N PRO A 58 -0.32 -0.05 17.10
CA PRO A 58 -1.57 -0.41 16.44
C PRO A 58 -1.74 0.41 15.16
N THR A 59 -2.26 -0.21 14.12
CA THR A 59 -2.55 0.44 12.85
C THR A 59 -3.82 -0.13 12.24
N ASP A 60 -4.51 0.67 11.44
CA ASP A 60 -5.72 0.26 10.76
C ASP A 60 -5.38 -0.49 9.48
N ILE A 61 -5.57 -1.79 9.53
CA ILE A 61 -5.35 -2.70 8.40
C ILE A 61 -6.65 -3.43 8.05
N SER A 62 -6.79 -3.75 6.77
CA SER A 62 -7.85 -4.59 6.25
C SER A 62 -7.29 -5.61 5.27
N CYS A 63 -8.06 -6.63 5.04
CA CYS A 63 -7.74 -7.67 4.08
C CYS A 63 -8.41 -7.34 2.73
N LEU A 64 -7.61 -7.31 1.68
CA LEU A 64 -8.07 -7.24 0.30
C LEU A 64 -8.18 -8.65 -0.25
N ALA A 65 -9.38 -9.05 -0.66
CA ALA A 65 -9.65 -10.28 -1.36
C ALA A 65 -10.04 -9.98 -2.81
N VAL A 66 -9.68 -10.85 -3.73
CA VAL A 66 -10.06 -10.71 -5.14
C VAL A 66 -10.91 -11.89 -5.55
N SER A 67 -12.00 -11.62 -6.25
CA SER A 67 -12.82 -12.65 -6.88
C SER A 67 -12.78 -12.54 -8.40
N VAL A 68 -12.76 -13.70 -9.02
CA VAL A 68 -12.87 -13.84 -10.47
C VAL A 68 -14.10 -14.69 -10.75
N HIS A 69 -15.02 -14.16 -11.54
CA HIS A 69 -16.30 -14.81 -11.85
C HIS A 69 -17.06 -15.27 -10.60
N ASP A 70 -17.15 -14.35 -9.60
CA ASP A 70 -17.79 -14.54 -8.29
C ASP A 70 -17.12 -15.61 -7.38
N ASN A 71 -16.01 -16.21 -7.79
CA ASN A 71 -15.20 -17.09 -6.96
C ASN A 71 -14.03 -16.32 -6.36
N ILE A 72 -13.90 -16.34 -5.04
CA ILE A 72 -12.79 -15.73 -4.33
C ILE A 72 -11.53 -16.55 -4.58
N VAL A 73 -10.43 -15.87 -4.89
CA VAL A 73 -9.11 -16.48 -5.10
C VAL A 73 -8.27 -16.29 -3.84
N PRO A 74 -8.10 -17.33 -3.01
CA PRO A 74 -7.40 -17.21 -1.71
C PRO A 74 -5.93 -16.78 -1.87
N GLU A 75 -5.28 -17.15 -2.96
CA GLU A 75 -3.88 -16.83 -3.25
C GLU A 75 -3.64 -15.34 -3.47
N LEU A 76 -4.70 -14.58 -3.73
CA LEU A 76 -4.66 -13.14 -3.92
C LEU A 76 -5.09 -12.36 -2.68
N TYR A 77 -5.17 -12.99 -1.52
CA TYR A 77 -5.38 -12.26 -0.27
C TYR A 77 -4.15 -11.42 0.09
N MET A 78 -4.42 -10.17 0.42
CA MET A 78 -3.39 -9.21 0.83
C MET A 78 -3.87 -8.45 2.06
N VAL A 79 -2.97 -8.26 3.02
CA VAL A 79 -3.21 -7.36 4.16
C VAL A 79 -2.64 -5.99 3.79
N VAL A 80 -3.49 -4.98 3.80
CA VAL A 80 -3.16 -3.64 3.33
C VAL A 80 -3.69 -2.61 4.32
N HIS A 81 -3.04 -1.47 4.42
CA HIS A 81 -3.52 -0.36 5.22
C HIS A 81 -4.81 0.22 4.63
N ASP A 82 -5.74 0.63 5.49
CA ASP A 82 -7.07 1.09 5.10
C ASP A 82 -7.06 2.25 4.11
N GLU A 83 -6.09 3.15 4.21
CA GLU A 83 -5.96 4.30 3.32
C GLU A 83 -5.61 3.93 1.87
N GLU A 84 -4.83 2.88 1.69
CA GLU A 84 -4.32 2.47 0.38
C GLU A 84 -5.15 1.36 -0.28
N ILE A 85 -5.98 0.67 0.52
CA ILE A 85 -6.65 -0.56 0.09
C ILE A 85 -7.59 -0.35 -1.09
N GLU A 86 -8.29 0.78 -1.16
CA GLU A 86 -9.19 1.08 -2.27
C GLU A 86 -8.44 1.29 -3.59
N GLN A 87 -7.37 2.07 -3.54
CA GLN A 87 -6.57 2.36 -4.71
C GLN A 87 -5.87 1.11 -5.23
N LEU A 88 -5.28 0.34 -4.31
CA LEU A 88 -4.62 -0.92 -4.64
C LEU A 88 -5.62 -1.94 -5.19
N GLY A 89 -6.80 -2.06 -4.57
CA GLY A 89 -7.86 -2.97 -5.02
C GLY A 89 -8.34 -2.66 -6.43
N ARG A 90 -8.54 -1.38 -6.77
CA ARG A 90 -8.94 -0.95 -8.11
C ARG A 90 -7.85 -1.22 -9.14
N SER A 91 -6.59 -0.91 -8.81
CA SER A 91 -5.46 -1.18 -9.70
C SER A 91 -5.31 -2.68 -9.97
N LEU A 92 -5.31 -3.49 -8.92
CA LEU A 92 -5.19 -4.93 -9.02
C LEU A 92 -6.32 -5.57 -9.83
N ALA A 93 -7.57 -5.15 -9.60
CA ALA A 93 -8.71 -5.64 -10.37
C ALA A 93 -8.61 -5.25 -11.85
N ALA A 94 -8.14 -4.04 -12.17
CA ALA A 94 -7.94 -3.58 -13.53
C ALA A 94 -6.81 -4.34 -14.24
N ASP A 95 -5.70 -4.58 -13.56
CA ASP A 95 -4.54 -5.29 -14.11
C ASP A 95 -4.85 -6.78 -14.33
N LEU A 96 -5.57 -7.41 -13.40
CA LEU A 96 -6.07 -8.76 -13.59
C LEU A 96 -7.04 -8.85 -14.77
N ALA A 97 -7.98 -7.91 -14.90
CA ALA A 97 -8.91 -7.89 -16.02
C ALA A 97 -8.18 -7.75 -17.38
N LYS A 98 -7.06 -7.01 -17.43
CA LYS A 98 -6.21 -6.92 -18.62
C LYS A 98 -5.44 -8.21 -18.91
N SER A 99 -4.94 -8.85 -17.85
CA SER A 99 -4.07 -10.05 -17.95
C SER A 99 -4.85 -11.31 -18.29
N LEU A 100 -6.14 -11.37 -17.94
CA LEU A 100 -6.99 -12.51 -18.25
C LEU A 100 -7.18 -12.62 -19.77
N PRO A 101 -7.06 -13.83 -20.37
CA PRO A 101 -7.35 -14.05 -21.78
C PRO A 101 -8.83 -13.78 -22.08
N LEU A 102 -9.11 -13.43 -23.33
CA LEU A 102 -10.48 -13.30 -23.80
C LEU A 102 -11.21 -14.64 -23.67
N GLN A 103 -12.40 -14.59 -23.07
CA GLN A 103 -13.28 -15.74 -22.91
C GLN A 103 -14.54 -15.51 -23.76
N ASP A 104 -15.25 -16.57 -24.09
CA ASP A 104 -16.51 -16.50 -24.83
C ASP A 104 -17.67 -15.89 -24.02
N PHE A 105 -17.42 -15.61 -22.74
CA PHE A 105 -18.38 -14.99 -21.81
C PHE A 105 -17.71 -13.85 -21.01
N PRO A 106 -18.49 -12.87 -20.54
CA PRO A 106 -17.95 -11.77 -19.76
C PRO A 106 -17.44 -12.25 -18.41
N VAL A 107 -16.17 -11.99 -18.12
CA VAL A 107 -15.56 -12.28 -16.82
C VAL A 107 -15.60 -11.05 -15.94
N ARG A 108 -16.16 -11.19 -14.74
CA ARG A 108 -16.17 -10.16 -13.72
C ARG A 108 -14.99 -10.36 -12.77
N VAL A 109 -14.16 -9.33 -12.61
CA VAL A 109 -13.14 -9.28 -11.58
C VAL A 109 -13.57 -8.24 -10.53
N ALA A 110 -13.61 -8.61 -9.28
CA ALA A 110 -14.00 -7.72 -8.21
C ALA A 110 -13.01 -7.82 -7.03
N GLY A 111 -12.63 -6.66 -6.49
CA GLY A 111 -11.90 -6.57 -5.23
C GLY A 111 -12.88 -6.42 -4.07
N HIS A 112 -12.59 -7.08 -2.98
CA HIS A 112 -13.40 -7.07 -1.76
C HIS A 112 -12.55 -6.68 -0.57
N ILE A 113 -13.02 -5.76 0.24
CA ILE A 113 -12.35 -5.33 1.47
C ILE A 113 -13.08 -5.94 2.66
N THR A 114 -12.35 -6.56 3.55
CA THR A 114 -12.88 -7.10 4.80
C THR A 114 -11.90 -6.87 5.96
N LYS A 115 -12.44 -6.62 7.15
CA LYS A 115 -11.64 -6.58 8.38
C LYS A 115 -11.30 -7.99 8.89
N ASP A 116 -12.09 -8.98 8.49
CA ASP A 116 -11.90 -10.38 8.88
C ASP A 116 -11.84 -11.27 7.63
N PRO A 117 -10.69 -11.89 7.33
CA PRO A 117 -10.50 -12.76 6.17
C PRO A 117 -11.42 -13.99 6.17
N HIS A 118 -11.93 -14.38 7.34
CA HIS A 118 -12.86 -15.50 7.46
C HIS A 118 -14.33 -15.12 7.37
N ASN A 119 -14.65 -13.80 7.40
CA ASN A 119 -16.01 -13.30 7.38
C ASN A 119 -16.28 -12.40 6.18
N THR A 120 -16.76 -12.99 5.11
CA THR A 120 -17.05 -12.30 3.84
C THR A 120 -18.40 -11.55 3.83
N LYS A 121 -19.10 -11.41 4.95
CA LYS A 121 -20.46 -10.82 5.00
C LYS A 121 -20.52 -9.28 4.90
N HIS A 122 -19.41 -8.59 5.10
CA HIS A 122 -19.35 -7.12 5.02
C HIS A 122 -18.27 -6.68 4.02
N LEU A 123 -18.53 -6.91 2.74
CA LEU A 123 -17.60 -6.61 1.66
C LEU A 123 -17.95 -5.29 1.00
N ARG A 124 -17.03 -4.33 1.00
CA ARG A 124 -17.01 -3.29 -0.02
C ARG A 124 -16.39 -3.89 -1.28
N SER A 125 -17.11 -3.87 -2.39
CA SER A 125 -16.64 -4.44 -3.64
C SER A 125 -16.39 -3.37 -4.70
N PHE A 126 -15.26 -3.48 -5.40
CA PHE A 126 -15.00 -2.76 -6.66
C PHE A 126 -15.10 -3.75 -7.81
N CYS A 127 -15.77 -3.39 -8.85
CA CYS A 127 -15.96 -4.27 -10.00
C CYS A 127 -15.27 -3.70 -11.23
N SER A 128 -14.41 -4.50 -11.87
CA SER A 128 -13.94 -4.29 -13.24
C SER A 128 -14.54 -5.36 -14.12
N LYS A 129 -15.26 -4.96 -15.17
CA LYS A 129 -15.83 -5.89 -16.15
C LYS A 129 -14.91 -5.97 -17.35
N LYS A 130 -14.59 -7.19 -17.78
CA LYS A 130 -14.03 -7.45 -19.08
C LYS A 130 -15.09 -8.09 -19.95
N THR A 131 -15.41 -7.41 -20.99
CA THR A 131 -16.22 -7.93 -22.11
C THR A 131 -15.31 -8.44 -23.20
#